data_df34a36d7e75fa6f473709a783007c76
#
_entry.id   df34a36d7e75fa6f473709a783007c76
#
_cell.length_a   1.000
_cell.length_b   1.000
_cell.length_c   1.000
_cell.angle_alpha   90.00
_cell.angle_beta   90.00
_cell.angle_gamma   90.00
#
_symmetry.space_group_name_H-M   'P 1'
#
loop_
_entity.id
_entity.type
_entity.pdbx_description
1 polymer ?
#
loop_
_entity_poly.entity_id
_entity_poly.type
_entity_poly.pdbx_seq_one_letter_code
_entity_poly.pdbx_strand_id
1 'polypeptide(L)'
;MFIENLNLEIEQKIIKNKIQNVIYYGYKNLDYTYIKKIRQWCKNKKIKFFIINNYNLAKKLRSDGIYISSNCKTKSSLFYNKNKFIVIGSAHNQLEYYFKKRQECKRIFLSPIFKTNKYSANKMLGLVKFNLISLDWNSKIVALGGIKMENIKLIKLTKNYAIGFKSLIEEL
;
A
#
# COMPACT_ATOMS: atom_id res chain seq x y z
N MET A 1 -5.79 0.68 -1.92
CA MET A 1 -5.72 1.81 -2.86
C MET A 1 -4.97 2.96 -2.23
N PHE A 2 -4.16 3.70 -3.01
CA PHE A 2 -3.47 4.91 -2.55
C PHE A 2 -4.26 6.15 -2.97
N ILE A 3 -4.43 7.11 -2.05
CA ILE A 3 -5.14 8.38 -2.33
C ILE A 3 -4.38 9.59 -1.75
N GLU A 4 -4.44 10.72 -2.44
CA GLU A 4 -3.99 12.05 -1.94
C GLU A 4 -5.15 12.88 -1.40
N ASN A 5 -6.31 12.70 -2.01
CA ASN A 5 -7.55 13.38 -1.66
C ASN A 5 -8.72 12.40 -1.74
N LEU A 6 -9.86 12.82 -1.27
CA LEU A 6 -11.12 12.08 -1.39
C LEU A 6 -12.19 13.03 -1.93
N ASN A 7 -12.61 12.78 -3.16
CA ASN A 7 -13.72 13.46 -3.84
C ASN A 7 -14.79 12.43 -4.23
N LEU A 8 -15.92 12.88 -4.73
CA LEU A 8 -17.05 12.02 -5.10
C LEU A 8 -16.65 10.92 -6.10
N GLU A 9 -15.81 11.25 -7.06
CA GLU A 9 -15.33 10.29 -8.06
C GLU A 9 -14.51 9.17 -7.43
N ILE A 10 -13.56 9.52 -6.53
CA ILE A 10 -12.73 8.56 -5.81
C ILE A 10 -13.59 7.70 -4.87
N GLU A 11 -14.58 8.30 -4.19
CA GLU A 11 -15.51 7.56 -3.34
C GLU A 11 -16.30 6.52 -4.13
N GLN A 12 -16.87 6.90 -5.27
CA GLN A 12 -17.60 5.98 -6.16
C GLN A 12 -16.71 4.84 -6.64
N LYS A 13 -15.48 5.14 -7.06
CA LYS A 13 -14.49 4.14 -7.48
C LYS A 13 -14.11 3.18 -6.36
N ILE A 14 -13.93 3.67 -5.15
CA ILE A 14 -13.64 2.83 -3.97
C ILE A 14 -14.79 1.86 -3.71
N ILE A 15 -16.03 2.34 -3.77
CA ILE A 15 -17.23 1.53 -3.51
C ILE A 15 -17.45 0.52 -4.65
N LYS A 16 -17.45 0.97 -5.91
CA LYS A 16 -17.64 0.13 -7.11
C LYS A 16 -16.67 -1.05 -7.14
N ASN A 17 -15.39 -0.77 -6.82
CA ASN A 17 -14.32 -1.78 -6.86
C ASN A 17 -14.14 -2.54 -5.52
N LYS A 18 -15.06 -2.38 -4.56
CA LYS A 18 -15.03 -3.05 -3.25
C LYS A 18 -13.67 -2.95 -2.55
N ILE A 19 -13.06 -1.75 -2.59
CA ILE A 19 -11.74 -1.50 -2.00
C ILE A 19 -11.82 -1.60 -0.47
N GLN A 20 -11.06 -2.51 0.11
CA GLN A 20 -11.07 -2.77 1.55
C GLN A 20 -10.03 -1.95 2.34
N ASN A 21 -9.02 -1.42 1.66
CA ASN A 21 -7.91 -0.73 2.32
C ASN A 21 -7.55 0.55 1.55
N VAL A 22 -7.53 1.68 2.25
CA VAL A 22 -7.12 2.98 1.72
C VAL A 22 -5.84 3.43 2.41
N ILE A 23 -4.86 3.87 1.62
CA ILE A 23 -3.57 4.41 2.10
C ILE A 23 -3.53 5.87 1.69
N TYR A 24 -3.56 6.76 2.68
CA TYR A 24 -3.44 8.19 2.47
C TYR A 24 -1.98 8.63 2.40
N TYR A 25 -1.60 9.32 1.33
CA TYR A 25 -0.23 9.79 1.10
C TYR A 25 -0.12 11.29 0.75
N GLY A 26 -1.16 12.07 1.04
CA GLY A 26 -1.15 13.52 0.85
C GLY A 26 -0.16 14.21 1.76
N TYR A 27 0.99 14.62 1.20
CA TYR A 27 2.06 15.31 1.96
C TYR A 27 1.94 16.82 1.96
N LYS A 28 1.22 17.39 0.98
CA LYS A 28 1.28 18.82 0.69
C LYS A 28 0.37 19.66 1.58
N ASN A 29 -0.70 19.10 2.10
CA ASN A 29 -1.62 19.78 3.02
C ASN A 29 -1.98 18.84 4.15
N LEU A 30 -1.25 18.94 5.28
CA LEU A 30 -1.58 18.25 6.52
C LEU A 30 -2.75 18.94 7.23
N ASP A 31 -3.84 19.21 6.49
CA ASP A 31 -5.08 19.63 7.15
C ASP A 31 -5.65 18.42 7.92
N TYR A 32 -5.44 18.49 9.23
CA TYR A 32 -5.89 17.47 10.16
C TYR A 32 -7.41 17.27 10.08
N THR A 33 -8.17 18.35 9.92
CA THR A 33 -9.63 18.30 9.81
C THR A 33 -10.08 17.55 8.58
N TYR A 34 -9.43 17.81 7.46
CA TYR A 34 -9.71 17.10 6.21
C TYR A 34 -9.36 15.61 6.31
N ILE A 35 -8.18 15.28 6.81
CA ILE A 35 -7.76 13.87 6.93
C ILE A 35 -8.67 13.13 7.92
N LYS A 36 -9.13 13.79 8.99
CA LYS A 36 -10.11 13.24 9.93
C LYS A 36 -11.46 12.93 9.25
N LYS A 37 -11.92 13.78 8.32
CA LYS A 37 -13.13 13.52 7.50
C LYS A 37 -12.93 12.27 6.65
N ILE A 38 -11.80 12.12 5.95
CA ILE A 38 -11.47 10.91 5.18
C ILE A 38 -11.47 9.67 6.09
N ARG A 39 -10.82 9.75 7.25
CA ARG A 39 -10.80 8.65 8.22
C ARG A 39 -12.22 8.25 8.67
N GLN A 40 -13.07 9.23 8.98
CA GLN A 40 -14.45 8.97 9.40
C GLN A 40 -15.27 8.34 8.27
N TRP A 41 -15.12 8.81 7.04
CA TRP A 41 -15.74 8.23 5.87
C TRP A 41 -15.33 6.75 5.69
N CYS A 42 -14.02 6.46 5.74
CA CYS A 42 -13.53 5.09 5.67
C CYS A 42 -14.12 4.20 6.75
N LYS A 43 -14.22 4.70 8.01
CA LYS A 43 -14.82 3.99 9.13
C LYS A 43 -16.30 3.64 8.86
N ASN A 44 -17.07 4.59 8.39
CA ASN A 44 -18.50 4.40 8.08
C ASN A 44 -18.71 3.35 6.98
N LYS A 45 -17.79 3.29 6.02
CA LYS A 45 -17.80 2.28 4.93
C LYS A 45 -17.09 0.97 5.28
N LYS A 46 -16.64 0.78 6.54
CA LYS A 46 -15.88 -0.40 7.00
C LYS A 46 -14.58 -0.64 6.23
N ILE A 47 -13.97 0.43 5.71
CA ILE A 47 -12.71 0.42 4.96
C ILE A 47 -11.56 0.71 5.92
N LYS A 48 -10.50 -0.07 5.89
CA LYS A 48 -9.30 0.18 6.70
C LYS A 48 -8.51 1.36 6.15
N PHE A 49 -8.13 2.27 7.03
CA PHE A 49 -7.43 3.49 6.71
C PHE A 49 -6.00 3.49 7.26
N PHE A 50 -5.04 3.76 6.39
CA PHE A 50 -3.61 3.78 6.70
C PHE A 50 -3.01 5.14 6.35
N ILE A 51 -2.08 5.60 7.19
CA ILE A 51 -1.29 6.82 6.95
C ILE A 51 0.12 6.41 6.52
N ILE A 52 0.69 7.11 5.55
CA ILE A 52 2.06 6.85 5.10
C ILE A 52 3.08 7.54 6.01
N ASN A 53 4.11 6.82 6.45
CA ASN A 53 5.32 7.29 7.15
C ASN A 53 5.11 8.24 8.34
N ASN A 54 3.88 8.50 8.78
CA ASN A 54 3.60 9.42 9.88
C ASN A 54 2.86 8.74 11.01
N TYR A 55 3.63 8.21 11.95
CA TYR A 55 3.09 7.48 13.12
C TYR A 55 2.25 8.37 14.03
N ASN A 56 2.72 9.60 14.33
CA ASN A 56 2.02 10.50 15.23
C ASN A 56 0.64 10.87 14.69
N LEU A 57 0.55 11.17 13.39
CA LEU A 57 -0.72 11.43 12.72
C LEU A 57 -1.61 10.19 12.73
N ALA A 58 -1.05 9.02 12.42
CA ALA A 58 -1.77 7.76 12.42
C ALA A 58 -2.36 7.43 13.80
N LYS A 59 -1.60 7.66 14.88
CA LYS A 59 -2.05 7.51 16.26
C LYS A 59 -3.13 8.53 16.62
N LYS A 60 -2.91 9.82 16.31
CA LYS A 60 -3.86 10.91 16.59
C LYS A 60 -5.21 10.69 15.90
N LEU A 61 -5.22 10.18 14.67
CA LEU A 61 -6.42 9.87 13.90
C LEU A 61 -7.04 8.51 14.25
N ARG A 62 -6.42 7.73 15.14
CA ARG A 62 -6.83 6.34 15.42
C ARG A 62 -7.01 5.55 14.13
N SER A 63 -6.03 5.67 13.19
CA SER A 63 -6.05 4.89 11.95
C SER A 63 -5.92 3.39 12.24
N ASP A 64 -6.28 2.55 11.28
CA ASP A 64 -6.16 1.09 11.42
C ASP A 64 -4.70 0.63 11.35
N GLY A 65 -3.81 1.49 10.84
CA GLY A 65 -2.40 1.18 10.76
C GLY A 65 -1.58 2.26 10.04
N ILE A 66 -0.33 1.88 9.76
CA ILE A 66 0.63 2.72 9.03
C ILE A 66 1.17 1.99 7.81
N TYR A 67 1.43 2.74 6.75
CA TYR A 67 2.19 2.29 5.60
C TYR A 67 3.60 2.87 5.64
N ILE A 68 4.62 2.01 5.60
CA ILE A 68 6.02 2.40 5.63
C ILE A 68 6.60 2.26 4.22
N SER A 69 6.96 3.38 3.60
CA SER A 69 7.57 3.38 2.26
C SER A 69 8.93 2.67 2.26
N SER A 70 9.38 2.23 1.09
CA SER A 70 10.66 1.53 0.91
C SER A 70 11.85 2.30 1.50
N ASN A 71 11.85 3.62 1.32
CA ASN A 71 12.93 4.50 1.78
C ASN A 71 12.91 4.79 3.28
N CYS A 72 11.82 4.49 3.98
CA CYS A 72 11.72 4.73 5.42
C CYS A 72 12.45 3.64 6.19
N LYS A 73 13.56 4.00 6.82
CA LYS A 73 14.43 3.11 7.62
C LYS A 73 14.16 3.20 9.13
N THR A 74 13.16 3.95 9.56
CA THR A 74 12.83 4.13 10.98
C THR A 74 12.55 2.79 11.64
N LYS A 75 13.15 2.54 12.81
CA LYS A 75 12.97 1.27 13.53
C LYS A 75 11.52 1.08 13.98
N SER A 76 11.04 -0.13 13.90
CA SER A 76 9.66 -0.51 14.23
C SER A 76 9.28 -0.29 15.70
N SER A 77 10.26 -0.31 16.62
CA SER A 77 10.02 -0.10 18.06
C SER A 77 9.29 1.22 18.37
N LEU A 78 9.38 2.21 17.48
CA LEU A 78 8.64 3.47 17.58
C LEU A 78 7.16 3.33 17.17
N PHE A 79 6.77 2.22 16.52
CA PHE A 79 5.44 2.03 15.95
C PHE A 79 4.55 1.08 16.76
N TYR A 80 5.08 0.53 17.89
CA TYR A 80 4.39 -0.51 18.62
C TYR A 80 3.58 -0.02 19.81
N ASN A 81 2.29 -0.09 19.64
CA ASN A 81 1.42 -0.56 20.70
C ASN A 81 0.84 -1.91 20.23
N LYS A 82 1.33 -3.02 20.79
CA LYS A 82 1.33 -4.39 20.23
C LYS A 82 -0.01 -4.96 19.71
N ASN A 83 -1.17 -4.42 20.07
CA ASN A 83 -2.40 -5.19 19.94
C ASN A 83 -3.42 -4.70 18.89
N LYS A 84 -3.28 -3.54 18.27
CA LYS A 84 -4.30 -3.02 17.34
C LYS A 84 -3.79 -2.38 16.06
N PHE A 85 -2.49 -2.08 15.94
CA PHE A 85 -1.96 -1.27 14.84
C PHE A 85 -1.36 -2.16 13.75
N ILE A 86 -1.87 -2.04 12.52
CA ILE A 86 -1.39 -2.83 11.38
C ILE A 86 -0.25 -2.08 10.71
N VAL A 87 0.95 -2.69 10.69
CA VAL A 87 2.08 -2.16 9.93
C VAL A 87 2.14 -2.86 8.58
N ILE A 88 2.14 -2.07 7.51
CA ILE A 88 2.33 -2.54 6.13
C ILE A 88 3.47 -1.75 5.51
N GLY A 89 4.18 -2.32 4.55
CA GLY A 89 5.34 -1.66 3.96
C GLY A 89 5.49 -1.91 2.48
N SER A 90 6.45 -1.25 1.83
CA SER A 90 6.85 -1.53 0.45
C SER A 90 8.33 -1.86 0.33
N ALA A 91 8.65 -2.67 -0.67
CA ALA A 91 9.99 -3.03 -1.06
C ALA A 91 10.10 -3.16 -2.58
N HIS A 92 11.28 -2.84 -3.13
CA HIS A 92 11.61 -2.98 -4.54
C HIS A 92 12.66 -4.08 -4.81
N ASN A 93 13.30 -4.56 -3.74
CA ASN A 93 14.33 -5.57 -3.80
C ASN A 93 14.40 -6.34 -2.48
N GLN A 94 15.24 -7.37 -2.45
CA GLN A 94 15.40 -8.26 -1.31
C GLN A 94 15.92 -7.53 -0.05
N LEU A 95 16.86 -6.59 -0.21
CA LEU A 95 17.42 -5.83 0.91
C LEU A 95 16.32 -5.00 1.60
N GLU A 96 15.54 -4.26 0.81
CA GLU A 96 14.41 -3.47 1.33
C GLU A 96 13.35 -4.36 1.99
N TYR A 97 13.13 -5.57 1.44
CA TYR A 97 12.25 -6.56 2.06
C TYR A 97 12.71 -6.93 3.46
N TYR A 98 14.00 -7.24 3.63
CA TYR A 98 14.54 -7.57 4.96
C TYR A 98 14.38 -6.42 5.95
N PHE A 99 14.55 -5.16 5.51
CA PHE A 99 14.24 -4.02 6.36
C PHE A 99 12.77 -3.99 6.78
N LYS A 100 11.83 -4.24 5.86
CA LYS A 100 10.40 -4.29 6.17
C LYS A 100 10.04 -5.44 7.10
N LYS A 101 10.70 -6.59 6.95
CA LYS A 101 10.55 -7.72 7.88
C LYS A 101 11.02 -7.33 9.29
N ARG A 102 12.17 -6.69 9.43
CA ARG A 102 12.68 -6.15 10.71
C ARG A 102 11.80 -5.04 11.29
N GLN A 103 11.05 -4.33 10.46
CA GLN A 103 10.02 -3.37 10.85
C GLN A 103 8.68 -4.06 11.15
N GLU A 104 8.63 -5.39 11.17
CA GLU A 104 7.48 -6.25 11.48
C GLU A 104 6.25 -5.94 10.60
N CYS A 105 6.47 -5.60 9.35
CA CYS A 105 5.40 -5.38 8.39
C CYS A 105 4.60 -6.69 8.17
N LYS A 106 3.31 -6.67 8.50
CA LYS A 106 2.41 -7.83 8.30
C LYS A 106 2.12 -8.10 6.82
N ARG A 107 2.26 -7.07 5.97
CA ARG A 107 2.11 -7.16 4.51
C ARG A 107 3.16 -6.29 3.86
N ILE A 108 3.74 -6.76 2.77
CA ILE A 108 4.77 -6.02 2.03
C ILE A 108 4.35 -5.89 0.56
N PHE A 109 4.26 -4.66 0.09
CA PHE A 109 4.03 -4.34 -1.32
C PHE A 109 5.34 -4.48 -2.08
N LEU A 110 5.40 -5.46 -2.98
CA LEU A 110 6.54 -5.66 -3.86
C LEU A 110 6.26 -5.01 -5.22
N SER A 111 7.10 -4.09 -5.63
CA SER A 111 6.89 -3.26 -6.83
C SER A 111 8.18 -2.79 -7.49
N PRO A 112 8.15 -2.39 -8.77
CA PRO A 112 7.02 -2.52 -9.67
C PRO A 112 6.99 -3.90 -10.35
N ILE A 113 5.81 -4.52 -10.43
CA ILE A 113 5.71 -5.82 -11.13
C ILE A 113 5.72 -5.65 -12.64
N PHE A 114 5.07 -4.62 -13.16
CA PHE A 114 5.06 -4.23 -14.58
C PHE A 114 5.62 -2.82 -14.77
N LYS A 115 5.87 -2.45 -16.03
CA LYS A 115 6.32 -1.11 -16.42
C LYS A 115 5.38 -0.02 -15.89
N THR A 116 5.93 1.08 -15.42
CA THR A 116 5.18 2.26 -14.95
C THR A 116 5.78 3.52 -15.58
N ASN A 117 5.05 4.62 -15.58
CA ASN A 117 5.58 5.91 -16.04
C ASN A 117 6.80 6.37 -15.24
N LYS A 118 6.92 5.94 -13.98
CA LYS A 118 8.04 6.28 -13.09
C LYS A 118 9.26 5.36 -13.25
N TYR A 119 9.05 4.11 -13.68
CA TYR A 119 10.10 3.10 -13.78
C TYR A 119 10.11 2.51 -15.19
N SER A 120 11.28 2.59 -15.85
CA SER A 120 11.52 1.96 -17.15
C SER A 120 11.37 0.44 -17.09
N ALA A 121 11.26 -0.20 -18.27
CA ALA A 121 11.14 -1.65 -18.38
C ALA A 121 12.26 -2.40 -17.65
N ASN A 122 13.49 -1.87 -17.66
CA ASN A 122 14.65 -2.48 -17.02
C ASN A 122 14.58 -2.51 -15.47
N LYS A 123 13.68 -1.73 -14.87
CA LYS A 123 13.48 -1.67 -13.41
C LYS A 123 12.24 -2.42 -12.94
N MET A 124 11.46 -3.00 -13.84
CA MET A 124 10.33 -3.86 -13.45
C MET A 124 10.82 -5.25 -13.04
N LEU A 125 10.08 -5.90 -12.17
CA LEU A 125 10.37 -7.26 -11.73
C LEU A 125 9.94 -8.31 -12.76
N GLY A 126 8.81 -8.10 -13.41
CA GLY A 126 8.15 -9.14 -14.20
C GLY A 126 7.62 -10.29 -13.33
N LEU A 127 6.89 -11.21 -13.95
CA LEU A 127 6.24 -12.31 -13.23
C LEU A 127 7.25 -13.30 -12.62
N VAL A 128 8.29 -13.66 -13.39
CA VAL A 128 9.28 -14.66 -12.98
C VAL A 128 10.05 -14.18 -11.76
N LYS A 129 10.67 -12.99 -11.83
CA LYS A 129 11.44 -12.43 -10.71
C LYS A 129 10.56 -12.14 -9.50
N PHE A 130 9.32 -11.66 -9.73
CA PHE A 130 8.35 -11.47 -8.65
C PHE A 130 8.09 -12.79 -7.93
N ASN A 131 7.83 -13.87 -8.65
CA ASN A 131 7.57 -15.18 -8.06
C ASN A 131 8.78 -15.72 -7.30
N LEU A 132 9.98 -15.64 -7.88
CA LEU A 132 11.22 -16.09 -7.23
C LEU A 132 11.43 -15.37 -5.88
N ILE A 133 11.30 -14.06 -5.87
CA ILE A 133 11.41 -13.27 -4.63
C ILE A 133 10.29 -13.65 -3.64
N SER A 134 9.06 -13.84 -4.12
CA SER A 134 7.90 -14.15 -3.27
C SER A 134 7.97 -15.54 -2.64
N LEU A 135 8.68 -16.49 -3.24
CA LEU A 135 8.86 -17.84 -2.70
C LEU A 135 9.67 -17.84 -1.40
N ASP A 136 10.71 -17.03 -1.34
CA ASP A 136 11.60 -16.92 -0.17
C ASP A 136 10.98 -16.12 0.98
N TRP A 137 9.82 -15.53 0.75
CA TRP A 137 9.25 -14.56 1.68
C TRP A 137 8.06 -15.13 2.43
N ASN A 138 8.23 -15.41 3.71
CA ASN A 138 7.16 -15.85 4.62
C ASN A 138 6.11 -14.76 4.94
N SER A 139 6.21 -13.59 4.31
CA SER A 139 5.30 -12.48 4.51
C SER A 139 4.20 -12.46 3.46
N LYS A 140 3.03 -11.91 3.81
CA LYS A 140 1.95 -11.68 2.85
C LYS A 140 2.36 -10.60 1.84
N ILE A 141 2.75 -11.04 0.63
CA ILE A 141 3.18 -10.16 -0.44
C ILE A 141 1.98 -9.61 -1.19
N VAL A 142 2.01 -8.32 -1.48
CA VAL A 142 1.02 -7.62 -2.30
C VAL A 142 1.69 -7.16 -3.59
N ALA A 143 1.17 -7.59 -4.73
CA ALA A 143 1.66 -7.13 -6.03
C ALA A 143 1.28 -5.66 -6.25
N LEU A 144 2.24 -4.82 -6.69
CA LEU A 144 2.02 -3.40 -6.96
C LEU A 144 2.85 -2.92 -8.15
N GLY A 145 2.33 -1.91 -8.86
CA GLY A 145 3.04 -1.16 -9.91
C GLY A 145 2.82 -1.69 -11.31
N GLY A 146 2.29 -0.84 -12.17
CA GLY A 146 2.02 -1.10 -13.58
C GLY A 146 0.90 -2.10 -13.85
N ILE A 147 0.05 -2.37 -12.86
CA ILE A 147 -1.10 -3.27 -13.01
C ILE A 147 -2.22 -2.49 -13.69
N LYS A 148 -2.70 -3.01 -14.82
CA LYS A 148 -3.76 -2.46 -15.67
C LYS A 148 -4.74 -3.56 -16.05
N MET A 149 -5.88 -3.21 -16.60
CA MET A 149 -6.88 -4.19 -17.07
C MET A 149 -6.30 -5.18 -18.10
N GLU A 150 -5.41 -4.72 -18.96
CA GLU A 150 -4.74 -5.54 -19.98
C GLU A 150 -3.90 -6.68 -19.38
N ASN A 151 -3.26 -6.43 -18.24
CA ASN A 151 -2.29 -7.35 -17.63
C ASN A 151 -2.75 -7.96 -16.30
N ILE A 152 -3.91 -7.57 -15.77
CA ILE A 152 -4.41 -8.03 -14.47
C ILE A 152 -4.59 -9.55 -14.43
N LYS A 153 -4.94 -10.18 -15.56
CA LYS A 153 -5.07 -11.64 -15.65
C LYS A 153 -3.75 -12.35 -15.40
N LEU A 154 -2.60 -11.72 -15.76
CA LEU A 154 -1.27 -12.29 -15.54
C LEU A 154 -0.90 -12.36 -14.06
N ILE A 155 -1.52 -11.54 -13.21
CA ILE A 155 -1.30 -11.57 -11.76
C ILE A 155 -1.74 -12.90 -11.15
N LYS A 156 -2.68 -13.60 -11.76
CA LYS A 156 -3.09 -14.95 -11.32
C LYS A 156 -1.94 -15.96 -11.38
N LEU A 157 -0.91 -15.69 -12.20
CA LEU A 157 0.29 -16.52 -12.31
C LEU A 157 1.32 -16.21 -11.20
N THR A 158 1.03 -15.27 -10.32
CA THR A 158 1.93 -14.88 -9.24
C THR A 158 1.46 -15.41 -7.89
N LYS A 159 2.43 -15.71 -7.01
CA LYS A 159 2.17 -16.05 -5.61
C LYS A 159 2.01 -14.79 -4.77
N ASN A 160 0.90 -14.10 -4.96
CA ASN A 160 0.58 -12.91 -4.20
C ASN A 160 -0.63 -13.13 -3.26
N TYR A 161 -0.65 -12.39 -2.16
CA TYR A 161 -1.78 -12.38 -1.21
C TYR A 161 -2.91 -11.45 -1.68
N ALA A 162 -2.55 -10.33 -2.31
CA ALA A 162 -3.47 -9.31 -2.77
C ALA A 162 -2.83 -8.42 -3.84
N ILE A 163 -3.61 -7.57 -4.45
CA ILE A 163 -3.18 -6.60 -5.46
C ILE A 163 -3.35 -5.19 -4.90
N GLY A 164 -2.36 -4.34 -5.13
CA GLY A 164 -2.40 -2.91 -4.80
C GLY A 164 -2.50 -2.06 -6.06
N PHE A 165 -3.29 -1.00 -6.00
CA PHE A 165 -3.48 -0.06 -7.11
C PHE A 165 -3.13 1.37 -6.69
N LYS A 166 -2.49 2.12 -7.60
CA LYS A 166 -2.36 3.57 -7.51
C LYS A 166 -3.14 4.27 -8.62
N SER A 167 -3.16 3.70 -9.83
CA SER A 167 -3.65 4.33 -11.06
C SER A 167 -4.69 3.53 -11.85
N LEU A 168 -5.12 2.34 -11.38
CA LEU A 168 -6.15 1.56 -12.08
C LEU A 168 -7.51 2.29 -12.18
N ILE A 169 -7.59 3.45 -11.57
CA ILE A 169 -8.79 4.23 -11.40
C ILE A 169 -9.04 5.15 -12.59
N GLU A 170 -8.03 5.42 -13.39
CA GLU A 170 -8.15 6.30 -14.56
C GLU A 170 -8.73 5.56 -15.77
N GLU A 171 -8.76 4.20 -15.74
CA GLU A 171 -9.14 3.36 -16.88
C GLU A 171 -10.38 2.46 -16.60
N LEU A 172 -11.03 2.60 -15.42
CA LEU A 172 -12.27 1.92 -15.03
C LEU A 172 -13.46 2.87 -15.03
#